data_8c6fb4be612883891a043864f0bfa97e
#
_entry.id   8c6fb4be612883891a043864f0bfa97e
#
_cell.length_a   1.000
_cell.length_b   1.000
_cell.length_c   1.000
_cell.angle_alpha   90.00
_cell.angle_beta   90.00
_cell.angle_gamma   90.00
#
_symmetry.space_group_name_H-M   'P 1'
#
loop_
_entity.id
_entity.type
_entity.pdbx_description
1 polymer ?
#
loop_
_entity_poly.entity_id
_entity_poly.type
_entity_poly.pdbx_seq_one_letter_code
_entity_poly.pdbx_strand_id
1 'polypeptide(L)'
;MISRRTMLIAPFAISLAETLMGQTAASGKMLLSIHQNTSRAAGYRKSLEGWAKAGIKYVELTDVLLDDFLKTDSLAAAKSAVTDHGLTPVSAAAVLPDIWIPGPARTASLETWKRRCEQFSTIGLQKIYCPSVTNRKVTAEDFKATPDCIREIGEICKQFSLTAMIEFTRVSTHLATLSSSLKMIREAAHPNVRPMLDFFHFWSGMSKFEDLDMIRPGELAHAHFQDILDTPRELIDNNGRVIPGDGNAPVVQILKKLSEKQYRGALSVELFLMELVQGDPFDVASRIKQKCESVMRQAGVL
;
A
#
# COMPACT_ATOMS: atom_id res chain seq x y z
N MET A 1 -38.94 -11.98 70.97
CA MET A 1 -38.70 -10.72 70.27
C MET A 1 -37.79 -10.95 69.08
N ILE A 2 -38.35 -10.97 67.89
CA ILE A 2 -37.69 -11.36 66.69
C ILE A 2 -37.47 -10.08 65.85
N SER A 3 -36.25 -9.69 65.65
CA SER A 3 -35.85 -8.56 64.82
C SER A 3 -35.77 -8.96 63.34
N ARG A 4 -36.60 -8.38 62.48
CA ARG A 4 -36.55 -8.49 61.04
C ARG A 4 -35.47 -7.54 60.50
N ARG A 5 -34.38 -8.04 59.88
CA ARG A 5 -33.51 -7.27 59.03
C ARG A 5 -33.97 -7.45 57.57
N THR A 6 -34.51 -6.37 57.01
CA THR A 6 -34.86 -6.26 55.59
C THR A 6 -33.56 -6.05 54.80
N MET A 7 -33.25 -6.97 53.92
CA MET A 7 -32.15 -6.85 52.95
C MET A 7 -32.71 -6.11 51.73
N LEU A 8 -32.20 -4.91 51.48
CA LEU A 8 -32.41 -4.15 50.24
C LEU A 8 -31.46 -4.72 49.19
N ILE A 9 -32.02 -5.41 48.20
CA ILE A 9 -31.30 -5.80 46.96
C ILE A 9 -31.56 -4.66 45.97
N ALA A 10 -30.50 -3.91 45.63
CA ALA A 10 -30.52 -2.93 44.57
C ALA A 10 -30.42 -3.62 43.20
N PRO A 11 -31.15 -3.19 42.19
CA PRO A 11 -31.03 -3.73 40.84
C PRO A 11 -29.90 -3.00 40.12
N PHE A 12 -28.72 -3.60 40.06
CA PHE A 12 -27.63 -3.18 39.19
C PHE A 12 -27.37 -4.30 38.17
N ALA A 13 -28.17 -4.35 37.15
CA ALA A 13 -27.89 -5.16 35.96
C ALA A 13 -28.87 -4.85 34.83
N ILE A 14 -28.83 -3.67 34.26
CA ILE A 14 -29.34 -3.40 32.89
C ILE A 14 -28.68 -2.06 32.48
N SER A 15 -27.52 -2.10 31.89
CA SER A 15 -26.97 -1.01 31.05
C SER A 15 -25.60 -1.38 30.40
N LEU A 16 -25.43 -2.62 29.93
CA LEU A 16 -24.24 -2.96 29.12
C LEU A 16 -24.60 -3.61 27.78
N ALA A 17 -25.86 -3.72 27.43
CA ALA A 17 -26.28 -4.35 26.17
C ALA A 17 -26.71 -3.36 25.06
N GLU A 18 -26.88 -2.08 25.36
CA GLU A 18 -27.34 -1.09 24.37
C GLU A 18 -26.28 -0.20 23.78
N THR A 19 -25.02 -0.33 24.19
CA THR A 19 -23.91 0.48 23.62
C THR A 19 -23.19 -0.20 22.44
N LEU A 20 -23.64 -1.36 21.98
CA LEU A 20 -23.03 -2.14 20.88
C LEU A 20 -23.81 -2.10 19.57
N MET A 21 -24.94 -1.38 19.50
CA MET A 21 -25.74 -1.24 18.27
C MET A 21 -25.86 0.22 17.80
N GLY A 22 -24.77 0.93 17.71
CA GLY A 22 -24.79 2.33 17.28
C GLY A 22 -23.50 2.86 16.67
N GLN A 23 -22.53 2.02 16.34
CA GLN A 23 -21.50 2.42 15.40
C GLN A 23 -22.07 2.30 13.99
N THR A 24 -22.80 3.34 13.56
CA THR A 24 -22.90 3.65 12.13
C THR A 24 -21.50 3.60 11.58
N ALA A 25 -21.27 2.68 10.64
CA ALA A 25 -20.02 2.59 9.91
C ALA A 25 -19.66 4.01 9.44
N ALA A 26 -18.66 4.62 10.07
CA ALA A 26 -18.18 5.93 9.66
C ALA A 26 -17.91 5.83 8.16
N SER A 27 -18.51 6.73 7.38
CA SER A 27 -18.41 6.75 5.93
C SER A 27 -16.94 6.59 5.56
N GLY A 28 -16.62 5.49 4.89
CA GLY A 28 -15.26 5.01 4.79
C GLY A 28 -14.44 5.76 3.78
N LYS A 29 -13.94 6.89 4.18
CA LYS A 29 -13.04 7.70 3.37
C LYS A 29 -11.68 7.01 3.20
N MET A 30 -11.23 6.92 1.95
CA MET A 30 -9.88 6.54 1.57
C MET A 30 -9.06 7.81 1.32
N LEU A 31 -7.74 7.70 1.37
CA LEU A 31 -6.84 8.85 1.29
C LEU A 31 -6.16 8.86 -0.08
N LEU A 32 -6.30 9.95 -0.84
CA LEU A 32 -5.57 10.10 -2.11
C LEU A 32 -4.10 10.38 -1.82
N SER A 33 -3.23 9.56 -2.39
CA SER A 33 -1.77 9.67 -2.34
C SER A 33 -1.18 9.64 -3.75
N ILE A 34 0.04 10.15 -3.93
CA ILE A 34 0.81 10.00 -5.17
C ILE A 34 2.14 9.32 -4.85
N HIS A 35 2.51 8.37 -5.69
CA HIS A 35 3.78 7.65 -5.64
C HIS A 35 4.87 8.42 -6.41
N GLN A 36 6.08 8.52 -5.88
CA GLN A 36 7.13 9.36 -6.46
C GLN A 36 7.59 8.96 -7.86
N ASN A 37 7.35 7.73 -8.32
CA ASN A 37 7.59 7.36 -9.71
C ASN A 37 6.83 8.24 -10.71
N THR A 38 5.65 8.73 -10.33
CA THR A 38 4.77 9.55 -11.19
C THR A 38 5.37 10.90 -11.60
N SER A 39 6.28 11.47 -10.80
CA SER A 39 7.02 12.70 -11.13
C SER A 39 8.53 12.50 -10.95
N ARG A 40 9.04 11.32 -11.30
CA ARG A 40 10.42 10.91 -10.99
C ARG A 40 11.48 11.85 -11.53
N ALA A 41 11.28 12.43 -12.72
CA ALA A 41 12.27 13.34 -13.33
C ALA A 41 12.47 14.64 -12.52
N ALA A 42 11.50 15.05 -11.73
CA ALA A 42 11.62 16.21 -10.84
C ALA A 42 12.53 15.94 -9.61
N GLY A 43 12.81 14.68 -9.29
CA GLY A 43 13.59 14.29 -8.13
C GLY A 43 12.80 14.37 -6.81
N TYR A 44 13.46 13.98 -5.71
CA TYR A 44 12.84 13.80 -4.40
C TYR A 44 12.13 15.06 -3.88
N ARG A 45 12.85 16.18 -3.79
CA ARG A 45 12.33 17.42 -3.20
C ARG A 45 11.27 18.11 -4.06
N LYS A 46 11.58 18.32 -5.35
CA LYS A 46 10.69 19.08 -6.25
C LYS A 46 9.35 18.37 -6.49
N SER A 47 9.33 17.02 -6.55
CA SER A 47 8.07 16.28 -6.64
C SER A 47 7.17 16.59 -5.44
N LEU A 48 7.71 16.53 -4.21
CA LEU A 48 6.96 16.81 -2.98
C LEU A 48 6.46 18.25 -2.91
N GLU A 49 7.32 19.23 -3.25
CA GLU A 49 6.95 20.64 -3.29
C GLU A 49 5.80 20.93 -4.26
N GLY A 50 5.88 20.39 -5.47
CA GLY A 50 4.83 20.56 -6.49
C GLY A 50 3.51 19.93 -6.05
N TRP A 51 3.56 18.74 -5.50
CA TRP A 51 2.37 18.04 -5.02
C TRP A 51 1.70 18.73 -3.83
N ALA A 52 2.48 19.23 -2.87
CA ALA A 52 1.96 20.01 -1.75
C ALA A 52 1.25 21.28 -2.24
N LYS A 53 1.83 22.02 -3.20
CA LYS A 53 1.22 23.20 -3.84
C LYS A 53 -0.11 22.85 -4.53
N ALA A 54 -0.23 21.66 -5.14
CA ALA A 54 -1.47 21.16 -5.74
C ALA A 54 -2.51 20.69 -4.71
N GLY A 55 -2.16 20.72 -3.41
CA GLY A 55 -3.04 20.32 -2.31
C GLY A 55 -3.13 18.82 -2.11
N ILE A 56 -2.13 18.06 -2.55
CA ILE A 56 -1.93 16.68 -2.13
C ILE A 56 -1.44 16.70 -0.67
N LYS A 57 -1.93 15.77 0.13
CA LYS A 57 -1.57 15.64 1.55
C LYS A 57 -0.79 14.37 1.87
N TYR A 58 -1.00 13.32 1.10
CA TYR A 58 -0.42 12.01 1.33
C TYR A 58 0.50 11.63 0.18
N VAL A 59 1.66 11.09 0.51
CA VAL A 59 2.70 10.78 -0.48
C VAL A 59 3.31 9.41 -0.22
N GLU A 60 3.72 8.76 -1.28
CA GLU A 60 4.46 7.51 -1.23
C GLU A 60 5.86 7.72 -1.80
N LEU A 61 6.87 7.34 -1.03
CA LEU A 61 8.27 7.58 -1.34
C LEU A 61 8.89 6.42 -2.12
N THR A 62 10.02 6.66 -2.79
CA THR A 62 10.79 5.60 -3.45
C THR A 62 12.23 5.58 -2.96
N ASP A 63 12.80 4.38 -2.88
CA ASP A 63 14.20 4.16 -2.55
C ASP A 63 15.15 4.80 -3.57
N VAL A 64 14.81 4.73 -4.87
CA VAL A 64 15.64 5.31 -5.94
C VAL A 64 15.79 6.82 -5.80
N LEU A 65 14.69 7.55 -5.57
CA LEU A 65 14.75 9.01 -5.39
C LEU A 65 15.38 9.40 -4.06
N LEU A 66 15.17 8.60 -3.02
CA LEU A 66 15.86 8.82 -1.75
C LEU A 66 17.37 8.61 -1.91
N ASP A 67 17.82 7.57 -2.59
CA ASP A 67 19.25 7.34 -2.84
C ASP A 67 19.90 8.48 -3.63
N ASP A 68 19.22 8.95 -4.68
CA ASP A 68 19.73 10.10 -5.45
C ASP A 68 19.79 11.37 -4.59
N PHE A 69 18.81 11.61 -3.76
CA PHE A 69 18.79 12.75 -2.85
C PHE A 69 19.92 12.68 -1.80
N LEU A 70 20.17 11.49 -1.25
CA LEU A 70 21.20 11.28 -0.23
C LEU A 70 22.64 11.35 -0.76
N LYS A 71 22.86 11.44 -2.08
CA LYS A 71 24.19 11.70 -2.65
C LYS A 71 24.68 13.13 -2.37
N THR A 72 23.75 14.08 -2.15
CA THR A 72 24.05 15.50 -2.00
C THR A 72 23.45 16.12 -0.73
N ASP A 73 22.61 15.38 -0.02
CA ASP A 73 21.87 15.86 1.14
C ASP A 73 21.76 14.77 2.23
N SER A 74 21.09 15.03 3.33
CA SER A 74 20.98 14.16 4.48
C SER A 74 19.60 13.51 4.62
N LEU A 75 19.50 12.45 5.42
CA LEU A 75 18.24 11.84 5.79
C LEU A 75 17.33 12.79 6.60
N ALA A 76 17.92 13.66 7.41
CA ALA A 76 17.18 14.71 8.10
C ALA A 76 16.54 15.70 7.11
N ALA A 77 17.28 16.10 6.08
CA ALA A 77 16.75 16.96 5.01
C ALA A 77 15.68 16.24 4.16
N ALA A 78 15.80 14.92 3.96
CA ALA A 78 14.75 14.13 3.30
C ALA A 78 13.45 14.14 4.13
N LYS A 79 13.54 13.99 5.45
CA LYS A 79 12.41 14.13 6.36
C LYS A 79 11.79 15.53 6.29
N SER A 80 12.61 16.57 6.40
CA SER A 80 12.16 17.97 6.31
C SER A 80 11.46 18.27 4.99
N ALA A 81 11.94 17.71 3.86
CA ALA A 81 11.28 17.88 2.57
C ALA A 81 9.83 17.34 2.53
N VAL A 82 9.49 16.41 3.40
CA VAL A 82 8.11 15.91 3.58
C VAL A 82 7.35 16.80 4.56
N THR A 83 7.91 17.01 5.77
CA THR A 83 7.20 17.64 6.89
C THR A 83 6.99 19.13 6.71
N ASP A 84 7.97 19.86 6.15
CA ASP A 84 7.92 21.32 5.98
C ASP A 84 6.85 21.74 4.95
N HIS A 85 6.42 20.81 4.09
CA HIS A 85 5.32 21.01 3.16
C HIS A 85 3.97 20.49 3.69
N GLY A 86 3.90 20.06 4.96
CA GLY A 86 2.68 19.51 5.56
C GLY A 86 2.22 18.18 4.94
N LEU A 87 3.13 17.44 4.31
CA LEU A 87 2.86 16.14 3.71
C LEU A 87 2.94 15.02 4.76
N THR A 88 2.17 13.98 4.57
CA THR A 88 2.20 12.74 5.36
C THR A 88 2.67 11.59 4.49
N PRO A 89 3.81 10.98 4.78
CA PRO A 89 4.28 9.81 4.03
C PRO A 89 3.49 8.57 4.48
N VAL A 90 2.85 7.87 3.54
CA VAL A 90 1.95 6.74 3.85
C VAL A 90 2.58 5.38 3.62
N SER A 91 3.55 5.30 2.73
CA SER A 91 4.29 4.09 2.34
C SER A 91 5.59 4.46 1.63
N ALA A 92 6.49 3.49 1.50
CA ALA A 92 7.66 3.61 0.62
C ALA A 92 7.96 2.30 -0.10
N ALA A 93 8.46 2.43 -1.34
CA ALA A 93 8.99 1.33 -2.14
C ALA A 93 10.43 0.97 -1.75
N ALA A 94 10.72 -0.33 -1.74
CA ALA A 94 12.08 -0.87 -1.77
C ALA A 94 12.09 -2.06 -2.73
N VAL A 95 12.60 -1.85 -3.94
CA VAL A 95 12.58 -2.87 -4.99
C VAL A 95 13.81 -3.77 -4.87
N LEU A 96 13.62 -4.99 -4.37
CA LEU A 96 14.70 -5.93 -4.06
C LEU A 96 14.44 -7.30 -4.70
N PRO A 97 15.44 -7.87 -5.42
CA PRO A 97 15.27 -9.17 -6.06
C PRO A 97 15.14 -10.30 -5.03
N ASP A 98 14.27 -11.25 -5.31
CA ASP A 98 14.11 -12.52 -4.60
C ASP A 98 14.02 -12.44 -3.06
N ILE A 99 13.55 -11.31 -2.51
CA ILE A 99 13.48 -11.13 -1.05
C ILE A 99 12.47 -12.09 -0.39
N TRP A 100 11.42 -12.47 -1.13
CA TRP A 100 10.31 -13.32 -0.64
C TRP A 100 10.55 -14.82 -0.81
N ILE A 101 11.69 -15.24 -1.32
CA ILE A 101 11.98 -16.60 -1.75
C ILE A 101 13.45 -16.94 -1.47
N PRO A 102 13.80 -18.18 -1.10
CA PRO A 102 15.20 -18.55 -0.90
C PRO A 102 16.03 -18.37 -2.19
N GLY A 103 17.28 -17.97 -2.03
CA GLY A 103 18.17 -17.85 -3.18
C GLY A 103 19.43 -17.05 -2.86
N PRO A 104 20.42 -17.07 -3.76
CA PRO A 104 21.71 -16.40 -3.53
C PRO A 104 21.57 -14.86 -3.46
N ALA A 105 20.62 -14.26 -4.17
CA ALA A 105 20.40 -12.82 -4.13
C ALA A 105 19.78 -12.35 -2.80
N ARG A 106 19.11 -13.24 -2.06
CA ARG A 106 18.34 -12.89 -0.89
C ARG A 106 19.16 -12.28 0.25
N THR A 107 20.38 -12.76 0.49
CA THR A 107 21.24 -12.22 1.56
C THR A 107 21.50 -10.73 1.36
N ALA A 108 21.91 -10.31 0.16
CA ALA A 108 22.14 -8.90 -0.18
C ALA A 108 20.83 -8.08 -0.11
N SER A 109 19.71 -8.69 -0.51
CA SER A 109 18.39 -8.06 -0.40
C SER A 109 17.98 -7.84 1.05
N LEU A 110 18.25 -8.76 1.97
CA LEU A 110 17.97 -8.61 3.40
C LEU A 110 18.79 -7.48 4.05
N GLU A 111 20.07 -7.39 3.73
CA GLU A 111 20.94 -6.29 4.21
C GLU A 111 20.39 -4.93 3.72
N THR A 112 20.02 -4.86 2.45
CA THR A 112 19.43 -3.65 1.88
C THR A 112 18.07 -3.35 2.52
N TRP A 113 17.21 -4.35 2.73
CA TRP A 113 15.92 -4.20 3.37
C TRP A 113 16.04 -3.60 4.77
N LYS A 114 16.96 -4.11 5.58
CA LYS A 114 17.22 -3.59 6.93
C LYS A 114 17.60 -2.11 6.89
N ARG A 115 18.52 -1.73 5.98
CA ARG A 115 18.90 -0.32 5.78
C ARG A 115 17.70 0.53 5.34
N ARG A 116 16.83 0.04 4.45
CA ARG A 116 15.61 0.75 4.03
C ARG A 116 14.63 0.92 5.19
N CYS A 117 14.47 -0.09 6.02
CA CYS A 117 13.65 0.01 7.23
C CYS A 117 14.15 1.13 8.15
N GLU A 118 15.44 1.21 8.40
CA GLU A 118 16.05 2.28 9.20
C GLU A 118 15.83 3.67 8.57
N GLN A 119 16.11 3.82 7.27
CA GLN A 119 15.95 5.09 6.56
C GLN A 119 14.49 5.56 6.58
N PHE A 120 13.56 4.72 6.20
CA PHE A 120 12.16 5.10 6.09
C PHE A 120 11.48 5.29 7.45
N SER A 121 11.83 4.52 8.47
CA SER A 121 11.35 4.77 9.85
C SER A 121 11.85 6.12 10.38
N THR A 122 13.08 6.51 10.07
CA THR A 122 13.64 7.84 10.43
C THR A 122 12.89 8.99 9.75
N ILE A 123 12.45 8.81 8.50
CA ILE A 123 11.61 9.79 7.79
C ILE A 123 10.21 9.87 8.42
N GLY A 124 9.75 8.83 9.12
CA GLY A 124 8.47 8.80 9.82
C GLY A 124 7.43 7.87 9.18
N LEU A 125 7.85 6.99 8.27
CA LEU A 125 6.96 5.98 7.72
C LEU A 125 6.64 4.88 8.73
N GLN A 126 5.48 4.25 8.53
CA GLN A 126 5.03 3.07 9.27
C GLN A 126 4.85 1.85 8.35
N LYS A 127 4.99 2.02 7.04
CA LYS A 127 4.82 0.97 6.04
C LYS A 127 5.89 1.06 4.97
N ILE A 128 6.35 -0.10 4.53
CA ILE A 128 7.30 -0.27 3.44
C ILE A 128 6.86 -1.46 2.61
N TYR A 129 6.96 -1.38 1.29
CA TYR A 129 6.64 -2.53 0.44
C TYR A 129 7.81 -2.94 -0.44
N CYS A 130 7.79 -4.21 -0.83
CA CYS A 130 8.64 -4.73 -1.87
C CYS A 130 7.79 -5.52 -2.88
N PRO A 131 7.86 -5.18 -4.18
CA PRO A 131 7.23 -5.98 -5.20
C PRO A 131 7.89 -7.36 -5.30
N SER A 132 7.09 -8.36 -5.66
CA SER A 132 7.62 -9.66 -6.05
C SER A 132 8.21 -9.55 -7.45
N VAL A 133 9.54 -9.51 -7.55
CA VAL A 133 10.27 -9.33 -8.82
C VAL A 133 11.11 -10.56 -9.18
N THR A 134 10.70 -11.73 -8.74
CA THR A 134 11.32 -13.00 -9.09
C THR A 134 11.07 -13.32 -10.55
N ASN A 135 12.13 -13.64 -11.28
CA ASN A 135 12.09 -13.97 -12.73
C ASN A 135 12.73 -15.33 -13.07
N ARG A 136 13.27 -16.05 -12.08
CA ARG A 136 13.78 -17.42 -12.24
C ARG A 136 12.65 -18.44 -12.19
N LYS A 137 12.91 -19.66 -12.65
CA LYS A 137 11.99 -20.79 -12.47
C LYS A 137 11.82 -21.07 -10.97
N VAL A 138 10.59 -21.14 -10.52
CA VAL A 138 10.18 -21.43 -9.12
C VAL A 138 9.80 -22.89 -8.97
N THR A 139 10.13 -23.48 -7.82
CA THR A 139 9.82 -24.87 -7.47
C THR A 139 8.76 -24.95 -6.36
N ALA A 140 8.26 -26.14 -6.09
CA ALA A 140 7.35 -26.38 -4.97
C ALA A 140 8.03 -26.10 -3.62
N GLU A 141 9.33 -26.41 -3.50
CA GLU A 141 10.15 -26.13 -2.31
C GLU A 141 10.30 -24.64 -2.06
N ASP A 142 10.43 -23.83 -3.12
CA ASP A 142 10.45 -22.37 -3.00
C ASP A 142 9.15 -21.85 -2.37
N PHE A 143 8.00 -22.32 -2.85
CA PHE A 143 6.71 -21.94 -2.27
C PHE A 143 6.57 -22.42 -0.83
N LYS A 144 7.05 -23.61 -0.50
CA LYS A 144 7.04 -24.15 0.87
C LYS A 144 7.89 -23.31 1.83
N ALA A 145 9.00 -22.76 1.37
CA ALA A 145 9.91 -21.94 2.17
C ALA A 145 9.47 -20.45 2.24
N THR A 146 8.56 -20.00 1.37
CA THR A 146 8.12 -18.60 1.30
C THR A 146 7.58 -18.06 2.63
N PRO A 147 6.73 -18.77 3.41
CA PRO A 147 6.25 -18.28 4.70
C PRO A 147 7.39 -17.98 5.71
N ASP A 148 8.47 -18.77 5.69
CA ASP A 148 9.64 -18.51 6.56
C ASP A 148 10.36 -17.25 6.10
N CYS A 149 10.55 -17.06 4.82
CA CYS A 149 11.12 -15.83 4.26
C CYS A 149 10.30 -14.59 4.63
N ILE A 150 8.98 -14.69 4.59
CA ILE A 150 8.06 -13.62 4.98
C ILE A 150 8.17 -13.31 6.48
N ARG A 151 8.25 -14.32 7.34
CA ARG A 151 8.44 -14.15 8.80
C ARG A 151 9.73 -13.40 9.11
N GLU A 152 10.82 -13.75 8.46
CA GLU A 152 12.12 -13.08 8.66
C GLU A 152 12.04 -11.59 8.28
N ILE A 153 11.40 -11.24 7.16
CA ILE A 153 11.14 -9.86 6.76
C ILE A 153 10.29 -9.14 7.81
N GLY A 154 9.27 -9.79 8.34
CA GLY A 154 8.42 -9.25 9.40
C GLY A 154 9.18 -8.97 10.69
N GLU A 155 10.08 -9.87 11.12
CA GLU A 155 10.92 -9.66 12.30
C GLU A 155 11.91 -8.50 12.11
N ILE A 156 12.44 -8.27 10.90
CA ILE A 156 13.25 -7.09 10.59
C ILE A 156 12.40 -5.82 10.73
N CYS A 157 11.23 -5.77 10.09
CA CYS A 157 10.34 -4.61 10.15
C CYS A 157 9.89 -4.26 11.57
N LYS A 158 9.63 -5.26 12.40
CA LYS A 158 9.25 -5.09 13.80
C LYS A 158 10.29 -4.30 14.60
N GLN A 159 11.60 -4.47 14.32
CA GLN A 159 12.68 -3.74 14.99
C GLN A 159 12.60 -2.23 14.75
N PHE A 160 12.00 -1.81 13.64
CA PHE A 160 11.84 -0.41 13.23
C PHE A 160 10.39 0.09 13.37
N SER A 161 9.49 -0.67 14.01
CA SER A 161 8.06 -0.36 14.12
C SER A 161 7.37 -0.18 12.75
N LEU A 162 7.83 -0.92 11.74
CA LEU A 162 7.28 -0.91 10.39
C LEU A 162 6.39 -2.13 10.13
N THR A 163 5.51 -1.99 9.15
CA THR A 163 4.79 -3.08 8.51
C THR A 163 5.35 -3.28 7.10
N ALA A 164 5.85 -4.47 6.80
CA ALA A 164 6.19 -4.89 5.45
C ALA A 164 4.92 -5.18 4.65
N MET A 165 4.92 -4.82 3.38
CA MET A 165 3.84 -5.17 2.48
C MET A 165 4.38 -5.91 1.26
N ILE A 166 3.64 -6.94 0.82
CA ILE A 166 3.97 -7.68 -0.39
C ILE A 166 3.09 -7.17 -1.51
N GLU A 167 3.72 -6.61 -2.54
CA GLU A 167 3.07 -6.35 -3.81
C GLU A 167 3.26 -7.57 -4.72
N PHE A 168 2.18 -8.26 -5.05
CA PHE A 168 2.26 -9.26 -6.12
C PHE A 168 2.36 -8.56 -7.47
N THR A 169 3.19 -9.08 -8.37
CA THR A 169 3.35 -8.46 -9.70
C THR A 169 3.05 -9.44 -10.81
N ARG A 170 2.30 -9.01 -11.83
CA ARG A 170 1.83 -9.84 -12.93
C ARG A 170 2.94 -10.54 -13.72
N VAL A 171 4.15 -10.00 -13.69
CA VAL A 171 5.31 -10.50 -14.45
C VAL A 171 6.23 -11.40 -13.63
N SER A 172 6.01 -11.48 -12.32
CA SER A 172 6.79 -12.35 -11.45
C SER A 172 6.47 -13.82 -11.68
N THR A 173 7.46 -14.68 -11.55
CA THR A 173 7.28 -16.13 -11.50
C THR A 173 6.89 -16.63 -10.10
N HIS A 174 6.93 -15.73 -9.09
CA HIS A 174 6.60 -16.01 -7.70
C HIS A 174 5.69 -14.91 -7.14
N LEU A 175 4.58 -15.28 -6.49
CA LEU A 175 3.56 -14.35 -5.98
C LEU A 175 3.05 -13.38 -7.07
N ALA A 176 2.56 -13.96 -8.17
CA ALA A 176 2.07 -13.18 -9.32
C ALA A 176 0.57 -12.85 -9.25
N THR A 177 -0.14 -13.29 -8.21
CA THR A 177 -1.59 -13.10 -8.04
C THR A 177 -1.95 -12.70 -6.62
N LEU A 178 -3.10 -12.04 -6.46
CA LEU A 178 -3.65 -11.73 -5.14
C LEU A 178 -3.80 -12.99 -4.28
N SER A 179 -4.33 -14.07 -4.86
CA SER A 179 -4.58 -15.33 -4.14
C SER A 179 -3.30 -15.98 -3.62
N SER A 180 -2.22 -16.02 -4.42
CA SER A 180 -0.93 -16.57 -3.98
C SER A 180 -0.29 -15.73 -2.88
N SER A 181 -0.36 -14.39 -3.00
CA SER A 181 0.15 -13.46 -1.99
C SER A 181 -0.59 -13.62 -0.66
N LEU A 182 -1.93 -13.58 -0.68
CA LEU A 182 -2.75 -13.77 0.53
C LEU A 182 -2.47 -15.11 1.21
N LYS A 183 -2.34 -16.20 0.43
CA LYS A 183 -2.03 -17.53 0.98
C LYS A 183 -0.71 -17.51 1.75
N MET A 184 0.37 -17.05 1.14
CA MET A 184 1.70 -17.06 1.77
C MET A 184 1.80 -16.13 2.98
N ILE A 185 1.19 -14.95 2.93
CA ILE A 185 1.12 -14.03 4.07
C ILE A 185 0.38 -14.67 5.25
N ARG A 186 -0.76 -15.34 4.98
CA ARG A 186 -1.54 -16.01 6.03
C ARG A 186 -0.83 -17.22 6.63
N GLU A 187 -0.10 -17.98 5.83
CA GLU A 187 0.74 -19.09 6.29
C GLU A 187 1.94 -18.60 7.13
N ALA A 188 2.50 -17.46 6.76
CA ALA A 188 3.55 -16.80 7.56
C ALA A 188 3.02 -16.33 8.93
N ALA A 189 1.77 -15.88 8.99
CA ALA A 189 1.07 -15.43 10.20
C ALA A 189 1.84 -14.38 11.02
N HIS A 190 2.58 -13.48 10.36
CA HIS A 190 3.40 -12.47 11.04
C HIS A 190 2.66 -11.13 11.14
N PRO A 191 2.53 -10.51 12.33
CA PRO A 191 1.72 -9.29 12.53
C PRO A 191 2.26 -8.06 11.76
N ASN A 192 3.57 -8.02 11.49
CA ASN A 192 4.22 -6.93 10.76
C ASN A 192 4.32 -7.20 9.25
N VAL A 193 3.59 -8.19 8.70
CA VAL A 193 3.51 -8.39 7.26
C VAL A 193 2.05 -8.41 6.81
N ARG A 194 1.72 -7.61 5.79
CA ARG A 194 0.35 -7.45 5.31
C ARG A 194 0.30 -7.41 3.78
N PRO A 195 -0.84 -7.76 3.17
CA PRO A 195 -1.02 -7.64 1.73
C PRO A 195 -1.23 -6.18 1.33
N MET A 196 -0.81 -5.85 0.10
CA MET A 196 -1.26 -4.68 -0.65
C MET A 196 -1.88 -5.09 -1.98
N LEU A 197 -2.61 -4.19 -2.60
CA LEU A 197 -3.26 -4.40 -3.88
C LEU A 197 -2.81 -3.34 -4.89
N ASP A 198 -2.12 -3.74 -5.94
CA ASP A 198 -1.90 -2.90 -7.11
C ASP A 198 -2.98 -3.19 -8.16
N PHE A 199 -3.76 -2.18 -8.56
CA PHE A 199 -4.88 -2.35 -9.50
C PHE A 199 -4.41 -2.78 -10.88
N PHE A 200 -3.22 -2.32 -11.31
CA PHE A 200 -2.66 -2.72 -12.60
C PHE A 200 -2.27 -4.19 -12.59
N HIS A 201 -1.50 -4.63 -11.60
CA HIS A 201 -1.09 -6.03 -11.49
C HIS A 201 -2.27 -6.97 -11.26
N PHE A 202 -3.29 -6.50 -10.54
CA PHE A 202 -4.51 -7.23 -10.32
C PHE A 202 -5.32 -7.41 -11.61
N TRP A 203 -5.62 -6.32 -12.33
CA TRP A 203 -6.53 -6.35 -13.47
C TRP A 203 -5.87 -6.83 -14.75
N SER A 204 -4.60 -6.46 -15.02
CA SER A 204 -3.88 -6.90 -16.21
C SER A 204 -3.17 -8.26 -16.05
N GLY A 205 -3.14 -8.82 -14.85
CA GLY A 205 -2.54 -10.13 -14.55
C GLY A 205 -3.52 -11.30 -14.61
N MET A 206 -3.20 -12.34 -13.88
CA MET A 206 -3.98 -13.58 -13.80
C MET A 206 -5.06 -13.57 -12.70
N SER A 207 -5.10 -12.56 -11.85
CA SER A 207 -6.13 -12.42 -10.83
C SER A 207 -7.50 -12.13 -11.48
N LYS A 208 -8.57 -12.52 -10.79
CA LYS A 208 -9.95 -12.30 -11.22
C LYS A 208 -10.64 -11.33 -10.28
N PHE A 209 -11.69 -10.66 -10.76
CA PHE A 209 -12.42 -9.70 -9.93
C PHE A 209 -12.95 -10.33 -8.64
N GLU A 210 -13.40 -11.58 -8.71
CA GLU A 210 -13.91 -12.37 -7.58
C GLU A 210 -12.83 -12.67 -6.53
N ASP A 211 -11.54 -12.62 -6.88
CA ASP A 211 -10.44 -12.81 -5.92
C ASP A 211 -10.43 -11.72 -4.84
N LEU A 212 -11.05 -10.54 -5.09
CA LEU A 212 -11.24 -9.52 -4.08
C LEU A 212 -12.08 -10.01 -2.88
N ASP A 213 -12.94 -11.00 -3.09
CA ASP A 213 -13.72 -11.61 -2.01
C ASP A 213 -12.86 -12.37 -1.01
N MET A 214 -11.67 -12.82 -1.42
CA MET A 214 -10.70 -13.47 -0.55
C MET A 214 -10.10 -12.53 0.50
N ILE A 215 -10.10 -11.22 0.26
CA ILE A 215 -9.59 -10.23 1.22
C ILE A 215 -10.51 -10.21 2.45
N ARG A 216 -9.93 -10.38 3.64
CA ARG A 216 -10.67 -10.28 4.90
C ARG A 216 -10.87 -8.81 5.28
N PRO A 217 -11.96 -8.46 6.01
CA PRO A 217 -12.15 -7.10 6.49
C PRO A 217 -10.93 -6.56 7.26
N GLY A 218 -10.43 -5.38 6.86
CA GLY A 218 -9.27 -4.75 7.47
C GLY A 218 -7.91 -5.39 7.20
N GLU A 219 -7.82 -6.45 6.37
CA GLU A 219 -6.56 -7.16 6.09
C GLU A 219 -5.62 -6.37 5.18
N LEU A 220 -6.15 -5.60 4.22
CA LEU A 220 -5.34 -4.84 3.26
C LEU A 220 -4.66 -3.65 3.94
N ALA A 221 -3.37 -3.45 3.70
CA ALA A 221 -2.61 -2.36 4.31
C ALA A 221 -2.40 -1.15 3.40
N HIS A 222 -2.40 -1.34 2.08
CA HIS A 222 -2.13 -0.30 1.09
C HIS A 222 -2.71 -0.68 -0.27
N ALA A 223 -2.93 0.31 -1.14
CA ALA A 223 -3.33 0.07 -2.52
C ALA A 223 -2.69 1.07 -3.48
N HIS A 224 -2.18 0.57 -4.62
CA HIS A 224 -1.86 1.39 -5.78
C HIS A 224 -3.10 1.57 -6.63
N PHE A 225 -3.38 2.82 -6.96
CA PHE A 225 -4.61 3.27 -7.60
C PHE A 225 -4.31 3.86 -8.98
N GLN A 226 -4.45 3.06 -9.98
CA GLN A 226 -4.36 3.45 -11.38
C GLN A 226 -5.46 2.79 -12.20
N ASP A 227 -5.75 3.35 -13.37
CA ASP A 227 -6.56 2.72 -14.40
C ASP A 227 -5.67 2.06 -15.44
N ILE A 228 -6.24 1.29 -16.34
CA ILE A 228 -5.51 0.48 -17.31
C ILE A 228 -6.08 0.75 -18.71
N LEU A 229 -5.19 0.98 -19.70
CA LEU A 229 -5.57 1.15 -21.09
C LEU A 229 -6.36 -0.05 -21.61
N ASP A 230 -7.31 0.20 -22.51
CA ASP A 230 -8.04 -0.81 -23.27
C ASP A 230 -7.14 -1.41 -24.36
N THR A 231 -6.23 -2.24 -23.90
CA THR A 231 -5.24 -2.94 -24.74
C THR A 231 -5.25 -4.41 -24.38
N PRO A 232 -5.08 -5.33 -25.33
CA PRO A 232 -4.91 -6.75 -25.05
C PRO A 232 -3.86 -6.99 -23.96
N ARG A 233 -4.15 -7.86 -22.98
CA ARG A 233 -3.29 -8.08 -21.80
C ARG A 233 -1.86 -8.49 -22.17
N GLU A 234 -1.70 -9.16 -23.29
CA GLU A 234 -0.42 -9.61 -23.84
C GLU A 234 0.48 -8.44 -24.28
N LEU A 235 -0.11 -7.31 -24.63
CA LEU A 235 0.59 -6.12 -25.10
C LEU A 235 0.75 -5.04 -24.02
N ILE A 236 0.11 -5.22 -22.86
CA ILE A 236 0.19 -4.24 -21.77
C ILE A 236 1.55 -4.34 -21.07
N ASP A 237 2.27 -3.23 -21.04
CA ASP A 237 3.44 -2.99 -20.20
C ASP A 237 3.16 -1.93 -19.12
N ASN A 238 4.18 -1.48 -18.39
CA ASN A 238 4.01 -0.45 -17.35
C ASN A 238 3.46 0.88 -17.86
N ASN A 239 3.59 1.20 -19.15
CA ASN A 239 3.01 2.40 -19.77
C ASN A 239 1.49 2.28 -19.98
N GLY A 240 0.94 1.08 -19.82
CA GLY A 240 -0.52 0.86 -19.82
C GLY A 240 -1.21 1.35 -18.55
N ARG A 241 -0.46 1.86 -17.55
CA ARG A 241 -1.03 2.50 -16.36
C ARG A 241 -1.39 3.95 -16.68
N VAL A 242 -2.65 4.30 -16.50
CA VAL A 242 -3.17 5.65 -16.74
C VAL A 242 -3.84 6.21 -15.48
N ILE A 243 -4.11 7.51 -15.49
CA ILE A 243 -4.80 8.17 -14.36
C ILE A 243 -6.18 7.52 -14.19
N PRO A 244 -6.62 7.23 -12.96
CA PRO A 244 -7.96 6.70 -12.69
C PRO A 244 -9.07 7.48 -13.39
N GLY A 245 -9.87 6.77 -14.17
CA GLY A 245 -10.92 7.32 -15.03
C GLY A 245 -10.51 7.58 -16.49
N ASP A 246 -9.25 7.34 -16.86
CA ASP A 246 -8.76 7.44 -18.25
C ASP A 246 -8.61 6.07 -18.92
N GLY A 247 -8.92 4.99 -18.23
CA GLY A 247 -8.79 3.61 -18.72
C GLY A 247 -10.12 2.85 -18.75
N ASN A 248 -10.00 1.54 -18.82
CA ASN A 248 -11.14 0.63 -18.99
C ASN A 248 -11.24 -0.42 -17.85
N ALA A 249 -10.43 -0.32 -16.80
CA ALA A 249 -10.55 -1.20 -15.65
C ALA A 249 -11.77 -0.81 -14.79
N PRO A 250 -12.40 -1.75 -14.08
CA PRO A 250 -13.55 -1.49 -13.22
C PRO A 250 -13.15 -0.82 -11.90
N VAL A 251 -12.40 0.30 -11.98
CA VAL A 251 -11.80 0.95 -10.80
C VAL A 251 -12.82 1.36 -9.74
N VAL A 252 -14.00 1.84 -10.15
CA VAL A 252 -15.10 2.20 -9.23
C VAL A 252 -15.61 0.95 -8.48
N GLN A 253 -15.77 -0.17 -9.17
CA GLN A 253 -16.22 -1.43 -8.57
C GLN A 253 -15.16 -2.00 -7.63
N ILE A 254 -13.87 -1.91 -7.98
CA ILE A 254 -12.76 -2.31 -7.11
C ILE A 254 -12.79 -1.46 -5.83
N LEU A 255 -12.91 -0.14 -5.93
CA LEU A 255 -12.98 0.75 -4.76
C LEU A 255 -14.18 0.43 -3.84
N LYS A 256 -15.37 0.16 -4.42
CA LYS A 256 -16.54 -0.27 -3.65
C LYS A 256 -16.27 -1.57 -2.90
N LYS A 257 -15.68 -2.57 -3.59
CA LYS A 257 -15.32 -3.84 -2.97
C LYS A 257 -14.29 -3.65 -1.84
N LEU A 258 -13.27 -2.81 -2.02
CA LEU A 258 -12.33 -2.48 -0.95
C LEU A 258 -13.01 -1.79 0.24
N SER A 259 -13.99 -0.93 -0.02
CA SER A 259 -14.80 -0.31 1.05
C SER A 259 -15.60 -1.33 1.84
N GLU A 260 -16.23 -2.32 1.18
CA GLU A 260 -16.91 -3.46 1.82
C GLU A 260 -15.93 -4.28 2.69
N LYS A 261 -14.68 -4.42 2.24
CA LYS A 261 -13.60 -5.06 3.01
C LYS A 261 -12.98 -4.15 4.08
N GLN A 262 -13.63 -3.05 4.41
CA GLN A 262 -13.22 -2.09 5.45
C GLN A 262 -11.83 -1.46 5.19
N TYR A 263 -11.40 -1.38 3.94
CA TYR A 263 -10.20 -0.63 3.60
C TYR A 263 -10.46 0.87 3.71
N ARG A 264 -9.58 1.58 4.43
CA ARG A 264 -9.64 3.04 4.69
C ARG A 264 -8.26 3.67 4.51
N GLY A 265 -7.35 2.94 3.90
CA GLY A 265 -5.97 3.37 3.71
C GLY A 265 -5.78 4.31 2.52
N ALA A 266 -4.51 4.53 2.19
CA ALA A 266 -4.13 5.35 1.06
C ALA A 266 -4.33 4.62 -0.26
N LEU A 267 -4.83 5.37 -1.24
CA LEU A 267 -4.88 5.03 -2.66
C LEU A 267 -3.75 5.80 -3.34
N SER A 268 -2.65 5.15 -3.62
CA SER A 268 -1.43 5.78 -4.12
C SER A 268 -1.36 5.65 -5.65
N VAL A 269 -1.35 6.79 -6.34
CA VAL A 269 -1.33 6.83 -7.80
C VAL A 269 0.09 6.62 -8.29
N GLU A 270 0.37 5.44 -8.87
CA GLU A 270 1.66 5.07 -9.42
C GLU A 270 1.60 4.96 -10.95
N LEU A 271 2.23 5.91 -11.65
CA LEU A 271 2.23 5.99 -13.11
C LEU A 271 3.64 6.12 -13.66
N PHE A 272 3.82 5.62 -14.89
CA PHE A 272 5.12 5.58 -15.58
C PHE A 272 5.11 6.28 -16.94
N LEU A 273 3.98 6.87 -17.37
CA LEU A 273 3.85 7.61 -18.62
C LEU A 273 4.86 8.75 -18.65
N MET A 274 5.68 8.81 -19.70
CA MET A 274 6.76 9.79 -19.81
C MET A 274 6.29 11.23 -19.73
N GLU A 275 5.10 11.55 -20.25
CA GLU A 275 4.49 12.87 -20.13
C GLU A 275 4.25 13.31 -18.67
N LEU A 276 3.90 12.36 -17.79
CA LEU A 276 3.70 12.62 -16.36
C LEU A 276 5.04 12.62 -15.62
N VAL A 277 5.90 11.65 -15.93
CA VAL A 277 7.22 11.50 -15.30
C VAL A 277 8.09 12.74 -15.51
N GLN A 278 8.02 13.37 -16.70
CA GLN A 278 8.77 14.58 -17.09
C GLN A 278 7.98 15.88 -16.90
N GLY A 279 6.69 15.79 -16.61
CA GLY A 279 5.81 16.94 -16.44
C GLY A 279 6.13 17.76 -15.18
N ASP A 280 5.63 18.99 -15.15
CA ASP A 280 5.70 19.80 -13.92
C ASP A 280 4.91 19.12 -12.80
N PRO A 281 5.51 18.90 -11.60
CA PRO A 281 4.86 18.14 -10.53
C PRO A 281 3.56 18.76 -10.02
N PHE A 282 3.42 20.09 -10.06
CA PHE A 282 2.18 20.77 -9.65
C PHE A 282 1.06 20.48 -10.65
N ASP A 283 1.33 20.60 -11.95
CA ASP A 283 0.33 20.36 -13.01
C ASP A 283 -0.09 18.89 -13.04
N VAL A 284 0.90 17.98 -12.93
CA VAL A 284 0.66 16.53 -12.88
C VAL A 284 -0.21 16.18 -11.67
N ALA A 285 0.13 16.68 -10.48
CA ALA A 285 -0.62 16.41 -9.26
C ALA A 285 -2.03 17.02 -9.29
N SER A 286 -2.18 18.21 -9.87
CA SER A 286 -3.48 18.88 -10.03
C SER A 286 -4.43 18.06 -10.92
N ARG A 287 -3.91 17.56 -12.06
CA ARG A 287 -4.66 16.69 -12.97
C ARG A 287 -5.05 15.37 -12.31
N ILE A 288 -4.11 14.72 -11.61
CA ILE A 288 -4.36 13.47 -10.87
C ILE A 288 -5.42 13.69 -9.80
N LYS A 289 -5.29 14.73 -8.98
CA LYS A 289 -6.24 15.03 -7.91
C LYS A 289 -7.65 15.18 -8.44
N GLN A 290 -7.84 16.01 -9.46
CA GLN A 290 -9.15 16.27 -10.06
C GLN A 290 -9.83 14.97 -10.54
N LYS A 291 -9.10 14.13 -11.27
CA LYS A 291 -9.65 12.89 -11.85
C LYS A 291 -9.88 11.82 -10.77
N CYS A 292 -8.88 11.57 -9.92
CA CYS A 292 -8.98 10.56 -8.88
C CYS A 292 -10.10 10.87 -7.88
N GLU A 293 -10.23 12.12 -7.43
CA GLU A 293 -11.32 12.51 -6.53
C GLU A 293 -12.70 12.33 -7.20
N SER A 294 -12.83 12.53 -8.51
CA SER A 294 -14.06 12.23 -9.24
C SER A 294 -14.42 10.74 -9.17
N VAL A 295 -13.43 9.86 -9.45
CA VAL A 295 -13.63 8.40 -9.38
C VAL A 295 -13.91 7.94 -7.95
N MET A 296 -13.21 8.50 -6.96
CA MET A 296 -13.42 8.19 -5.54
C MET A 296 -14.81 8.62 -5.06
N ARG A 297 -15.33 9.78 -5.52
CA ARG A 297 -16.72 10.21 -5.25
C ARG A 297 -17.74 9.25 -5.87
N GLN A 298 -17.55 8.81 -7.12
CA GLN A 298 -18.42 7.81 -7.78
C GLN A 298 -18.47 6.48 -7.01
N ALA A 299 -17.36 6.12 -6.37
CA ALA A 299 -17.27 4.94 -5.54
C ALA A 299 -17.80 5.14 -4.10
N GLY A 300 -18.06 6.39 -3.67
CA GLY A 300 -18.50 6.73 -2.31
C GLY A 300 -17.40 6.59 -1.25
N VAL A 301 -16.13 6.78 -1.64
CA VAL A 301 -14.96 6.55 -0.75
C VAL A 301 -14.11 7.80 -0.49
N LEU A 302 -14.54 8.98 -0.98
CA LEU A 302 -13.87 10.26 -0.73
C LEU A 302 -14.46 10.99 0.46
#